data_573e8282d360f061fc17dc4c32acb8ef
#
_entry.id   573e8282d360f061fc17dc4c32acb8ef
#
_cell.length_a   1.000
_cell.length_b   1.000
_cell.length_c   1.000
_cell.angle_alpha   90.00
_cell.angle_beta   90.00
_cell.angle_gamma   90.00
#
_symmetry.space_group_name_H-M   'P 1'
#
loop_
_entity.id
_entity.type
_entity.pdbx_description
1 polymer ?
#
loop_
_entity_poly.entity_id
_entity_poly.type
_entity_poly.pdbx_seq_one_letter_code
_entity_poly.pdbx_strand_id
1 'polypeptide(L)'
;DQARFFRPQGVLWVGERIYVADTENHALREVDLQSRMVKTLAGNGRQGHWVQSPQDGKLTQLSSPWDLAHEGGFIFIAMAGLHQIWAYHTETGKVGPFAGSGYENIVDGPLGEAQFAQPSGIAISGNYMFVADSEVSAVRRIDLAHKVVQTAVGEGLFVFGHRDGPLEEARLQHPLGVACEGNRVYVADTYNHAIRLIDLAEQRVSTLVGKPEMKTVCNIADPSCDTLGLFEPSDVKARGSLLYIADTNNHLVRIFDLEKKVLRTLAVKE
;
A
#
# COMPACT_ATOMS: atom_id res chain seq x y z
N ASP A 1 19.91 19.05 -7.68
CA ASP A 1 19.65 19.94 -6.54
C ASP A 1 18.34 20.74 -6.63
N GLN A 2 17.46 20.44 -7.62
CA GLN A 2 16.22 21.22 -7.80
C GLN A 2 14.95 20.38 -7.78
N ALA A 3 15.04 19.04 -7.80
CA ALA A 3 13.87 18.20 -7.70
C ALA A 3 13.27 18.28 -6.28
N ARG A 4 11.97 18.46 -6.22
CA ARG A 4 11.22 18.48 -4.96
C ARG A 4 10.06 17.51 -5.06
N PHE A 5 9.75 16.89 -3.94
CA PHE A 5 8.57 16.05 -3.74
C PHE A 5 7.58 16.80 -2.83
N PHE A 6 6.29 16.45 -2.94
CA PHE A 6 5.27 17.02 -2.07
C PHE A 6 4.41 15.90 -1.49
N ARG A 7 4.63 15.60 -0.21
CA ARG A 7 3.98 14.53 0.56
C ARG A 7 3.96 13.19 -0.19
N PRO A 8 5.12 12.67 -0.63
CA PRO A 8 5.18 11.35 -1.26
C PRO A 8 4.75 10.30 -0.25
N GLN A 9 3.90 9.35 -0.67
CA GLN A 9 3.40 8.28 0.19
C GLN A 9 4.09 6.94 -0.09
N GLY A 10 4.18 6.56 -1.35
CA GLY A 10 4.73 5.27 -1.74
C GLY A 10 6.11 5.37 -2.38
N VAL A 11 6.94 4.36 -2.13
CA VAL A 11 8.24 4.20 -2.74
C VAL A 11 8.46 2.75 -3.18
N LEU A 12 8.98 2.58 -4.38
CA LEU A 12 9.27 1.27 -4.98
C LEU A 12 10.68 1.24 -5.52
N TRP A 13 11.47 0.25 -5.12
CA TRP A 13 12.83 0.06 -5.61
C TRP A 13 12.87 -1.08 -6.65
N VAL A 14 13.37 -0.78 -7.85
CA VAL A 14 13.55 -1.75 -8.93
C VAL A 14 14.93 -1.54 -9.58
N GLY A 15 15.85 -2.46 -9.36
CA GLY A 15 17.23 -2.36 -9.87
C GLY A 15 17.93 -1.10 -9.38
N GLU A 16 18.42 -0.27 -10.29
CA GLU A 16 19.09 0.99 -9.99
C GLU A 16 18.13 2.20 -9.95
N ARG A 17 16.84 1.96 -9.84
CA ARG A 17 15.80 2.99 -9.87
C ARG A 17 14.90 2.93 -8.66
N ILE A 18 14.52 4.11 -8.16
CA ILE A 18 13.46 4.27 -7.18
C ILE A 18 12.31 5.02 -7.86
N TYR A 19 11.14 4.43 -7.82
CA TYR A 19 9.89 5.06 -8.24
C TYR A 19 9.19 5.64 -7.02
N VAL A 20 8.60 6.82 -7.16
CA VAL A 20 7.96 7.54 -6.06
C VAL A 20 6.56 7.96 -6.47
N ALA A 21 5.58 7.58 -5.67
CA ALA A 21 4.24 8.13 -5.70
C ALA A 21 4.28 9.52 -5.04
N ASP A 22 4.45 10.56 -5.85
CA ASP A 22 4.56 11.96 -5.43
C ASP A 22 3.16 12.55 -5.31
N THR A 23 2.48 12.18 -4.22
CA THR A 23 1.02 12.17 -4.04
C THR A 23 0.39 13.54 -4.25
N GLU A 24 0.86 14.57 -3.55
CA GLU A 24 0.30 15.92 -3.65
C GLU A 24 0.78 16.67 -4.91
N ASN A 25 1.81 16.17 -5.58
CA ASN A 25 2.19 16.61 -6.92
C ASN A 25 1.43 15.85 -8.01
N HIS A 26 0.56 14.91 -7.65
CA HIS A 26 -0.21 14.08 -8.58
C HIS A 26 0.68 13.49 -9.69
N ALA A 27 1.81 12.89 -9.30
CA ALA A 27 2.84 12.47 -10.23
C ALA A 27 3.51 11.14 -9.84
N LEU A 28 3.89 10.37 -10.87
CA LEU A 28 4.83 9.26 -10.74
C LEU A 28 6.23 9.78 -11.09
N ARG A 29 7.16 9.66 -10.15
CA ARG A 29 8.53 10.10 -10.33
C ARG A 29 9.49 8.91 -10.36
N GLU A 30 10.60 9.04 -11.08
CA GLU A 30 11.72 8.11 -11.08
C GLU A 30 12.97 8.81 -10.59
N VAL A 31 13.68 8.20 -9.66
CA VAL A 31 15.03 8.59 -9.22
C VAL A 31 16.00 7.54 -9.75
N ASP A 32 16.91 7.95 -10.61
CA ASP A 32 18.01 7.13 -11.10
C ASP A 32 19.18 7.25 -10.11
N LEU A 33 19.57 6.13 -9.50
CA LEU A 33 20.58 6.09 -8.45
C LEU A 33 22.01 6.29 -8.97
N GLN A 34 22.27 6.00 -10.25
CA GLN A 34 23.58 6.18 -10.86
C GLN A 34 23.80 7.64 -11.23
N SER A 35 22.88 8.22 -12.00
CA SER A 35 22.98 9.62 -12.44
C SER A 35 22.55 10.62 -11.37
N ARG A 36 21.87 10.18 -10.31
CA ARG A 36 21.25 11.00 -9.25
C ARG A 36 20.25 12.02 -9.81
N MET A 37 19.60 11.66 -10.90
CA MET A 37 18.60 12.50 -11.56
C MET A 37 17.19 12.05 -11.17
N VAL A 38 16.28 13.02 -11.05
CA VAL A 38 14.86 12.78 -10.86
C VAL A 38 14.11 13.21 -12.10
N LYS A 39 13.24 12.37 -12.61
CA LYS A 39 12.35 12.72 -13.73
C LYS A 39 10.90 12.37 -13.40
N THR A 40 9.96 13.11 -14.00
CA THR A 40 8.53 12.78 -13.97
C THR A 40 8.24 11.79 -15.10
N LEU A 41 7.63 10.66 -14.76
CA LEU A 41 7.20 9.64 -15.70
C LEU A 41 5.75 9.85 -16.14
N ALA A 42 4.88 10.17 -15.18
CA ALA A 42 3.47 10.46 -15.41
C ALA A 42 2.98 11.54 -14.44
N GLY A 43 1.92 12.24 -14.85
CA GLY A 43 1.40 13.37 -14.11
C GLY A 43 2.03 14.71 -14.54
N ASN A 44 1.27 15.77 -14.42
CA ASN A 44 1.69 17.13 -14.79
C ASN A 44 1.55 18.15 -13.63
N GLY A 45 1.41 17.67 -12.40
CA GLY A 45 1.25 18.51 -11.21
C GLY A 45 -0.17 19.01 -10.95
N ARG A 46 -1.14 18.58 -11.74
CA ARG A 46 -2.55 18.89 -11.54
C ARG A 46 -3.34 17.64 -11.24
N GLN A 47 -4.28 17.75 -10.32
CA GLN A 47 -5.21 16.65 -10.00
C GLN A 47 -6.01 16.25 -11.24
N GLY A 48 -5.99 14.95 -11.53
CA GLY A 48 -6.62 14.37 -12.69
C GLY A 48 -8.08 13.98 -12.46
N HIS A 49 -8.69 13.66 -13.59
CA HIS A 49 -10.03 13.12 -13.68
C HIS A 49 -9.98 11.75 -14.37
N TRP A 50 -11.09 11.05 -14.33
CA TRP A 50 -11.24 9.75 -14.96
C TRP A 50 -10.91 9.78 -16.46
N VAL A 51 -10.18 8.77 -16.94
CA VAL A 51 -9.89 8.53 -18.36
C VAL A 51 -10.28 7.11 -18.75
N GLN A 52 -10.69 6.90 -20.01
CA GLN A 52 -11.19 5.60 -20.48
C GLN A 52 -10.07 4.62 -20.87
N SER A 53 -8.92 5.12 -21.25
CA SER A 53 -7.84 4.30 -21.81
C SER A 53 -6.47 4.88 -21.49
N PRO A 54 -5.42 4.06 -21.54
CA PRO A 54 -4.04 4.52 -21.31
C PRO A 54 -3.60 5.59 -22.31
N GLN A 55 -3.02 6.66 -21.79
CA GLN A 55 -2.53 7.83 -22.52
C GLN A 55 -1.03 8.05 -22.26
N ASP A 56 -0.42 9.01 -22.95
CA ASP A 56 0.95 9.43 -22.67
C ASP A 56 1.06 9.92 -21.21
N GLY A 57 2.01 9.34 -20.46
CA GLY A 57 2.14 9.61 -19.03
C GLY A 57 2.37 11.07 -18.70
N LYS A 58 3.17 11.78 -19.50
CA LYS A 58 3.49 13.19 -19.26
C LYS A 58 2.33 14.13 -19.54
N LEU A 59 1.38 13.70 -20.35
CA LEU A 59 0.17 14.45 -20.70
C LEU A 59 -1.01 14.10 -19.78
N THR A 60 -0.94 12.95 -19.12
CA THR A 60 -2.01 12.44 -18.26
C THR A 60 -1.92 13.05 -16.86
N GLN A 61 -3.03 13.53 -16.35
CA GLN A 61 -3.16 13.97 -14.97
C GLN A 61 -3.41 12.75 -14.08
N LEU A 62 -2.63 12.59 -13.02
CA LEU A 62 -2.88 11.60 -11.96
C LEU A 62 -3.71 12.23 -10.83
N SER A 63 -4.31 11.42 -9.97
CA SER A 63 -5.07 11.91 -8.82
C SER A 63 -4.68 11.15 -7.57
N SER A 64 -3.83 11.76 -6.77
CA SER A 64 -3.34 11.23 -5.49
C SER A 64 -2.81 9.79 -5.62
N PRO A 65 -1.73 9.54 -6.41
CA PRO A 65 -1.06 8.25 -6.40
C PRO A 65 -0.54 7.98 -4.99
N TRP A 66 -0.84 6.81 -4.43
CA TRP A 66 -0.53 6.51 -3.03
C TRP A 66 0.61 5.52 -2.86
N ASP A 67 0.54 4.36 -3.48
CA ASP A 67 1.59 3.34 -3.41
C ASP A 67 1.84 2.69 -4.77
N LEU A 68 2.92 1.94 -4.89
CA LEU A 68 3.44 1.42 -6.14
C LEU A 68 3.84 -0.06 -6.00
N ALA A 69 3.57 -0.85 -7.06
CA ALA A 69 4.10 -2.20 -7.22
C ALA A 69 4.61 -2.40 -8.64
N HIS A 70 5.53 -3.35 -8.84
CA HIS A 70 6.11 -3.64 -10.16
C HIS A 70 5.90 -5.10 -10.53
N GLU A 71 5.45 -5.34 -11.76
CA GLU A 71 5.39 -6.66 -12.37
C GLU A 71 5.35 -6.54 -13.89
N GLY A 72 6.11 -7.40 -14.58
CA GLY A 72 6.01 -7.59 -16.03
C GLY A 72 6.17 -6.35 -16.91
N GLY A 73 7.06 -5.40 -16.52
CA GLY A 73 7.28 -4.15 -17.25
C GLY A 73 6.26 -3.05 -16.95
N PHE A 74 5.39 -3.26 -15.95
CA PHE A 74 4.44 -2.27 -15.48
C PHE A 74 4.75 -1.80 -14.06
N ILE A 75 4.59 -0.51 -13.81
CA ILE A 75 4.44 0.05 -12.48
C ILE A 75 2.94 0.23 -12.23
N PHE A 76 2.40 -0.56 -11.31
CA PHE A 76 1.03 -0.40 -10.85
C PHE A 76 0.96 0.69 -9.78
N ILE A 77 -0.11 1.46 -9.79
CA ILE A 77 -0.29 2.65 -8.96
C ILE A 77 -1.64 2.54 -8.25
N ALA A 78 -1.63 2.54 -6.93
CA ALA A 78 -2.84 2.75 -6.15
C ALA A 78 -3.27 4.22 -6.32
N MET A 79 -4.31 4.45 -7.13
CA MET A 79 -4.80 5.78 -7.48
C MET A 79 -5.97 6.17 -6.57
N ALA A 80 -5.64 6.52 -5.32
CA ALA A 80 -6.63 6.76 -4.27
C ALA A 80 -7.69 7.78 -4.66
N GLY A 81 -7.32 8.89 -5.28
CA GLY A 81 -8.25 9.94 -5.68
C GLY A 81 -9.20 9.60 -6.84
N LEU A 82 -9.07 8.41 -7.43
CA LEU A 82 -9.95 7.91 -8.51
C LEU A 82 -10.56 6.54 -8.21
N HIS A 83 -10.37 6.00 -7.01
CA HIS A 83 -10.88 4.69 -6.61
C HIS A 83 -10.49 3.56 -7.59
N GLN A 84 -9.25 3.61 -8.10
CA GLN A 84 -8.74 2.71 -9.15
C GLN A 84 -7.31 2.26 -8.88
N ILE A 85 -6.93 1.15 -9.50
CA ILE A 85 -5.53 0.79 -9.74
C ILE A 85 -5.18 1.17 -11.17
N TRP A 86 -4.11 1.92 -11.35
CA TRP A 86 -3.59 2.30 -12.66
C TRP A 86 -2.31 1.53 -12.98
N ALA A 87 -1.94 1.49 -14.27
CA ALA A 87 -0.71 0.88 -14.73
C ALA A 87 0.06 1.85 -15.64
N TYR A 88 1.34 2.05 -15.32
CA TYR A 88 2.31 2.75 -16.16
C TYR A 88 3.20 1.72 -16.85
N HIS A 89 3.25 1.72 -18.18
CA HIS A 89 4.10 0.83 -18.97
C HIS A 89 5.49 1.45 -19.13
N THR A 90 6.51 0.80 -18.60
CA THR A 90 7.88 1.36 -18.49
C THR A 90 8.57 1.62 -19.83
N GLU A 91 8.25 0.84 -20.89
CA GLU A 91 8.84 1.01 -22.22
C GLU A 91 8.11 2.07 -23.05
N THR A 92 6.78 2.07 -23.03
CA THR A 92 5.98 2.96 -23.89
C THR A 92 5.66 4.30 -23.24
N GLY A 93 5.82 4.42 -21.92
CA GLY A 93 5.48 5.62 -21.17
C GLY A 93 3.98 5.91 -21.05
N LYS A 94 3.13 4.96 -21.45
CA LYS A 94 1.67 5.11 -21.31
C LYS A 94 1.21 4.78 -19.90
N VAL A 95 0.21 5.51 -19.42
CA VAL A 95 -0.42 5.31 -18.11
C VAL A 95 -1.93 5.38 -18.22
N GLY A 96 -2.64 4.57 -17.45
CA GLY A 96 -4.11 4.59 -17.41
C GLY A 96 -4.71 3.54 -16.48
N PRO A 97 -6.04 3.47 -16.41
CA PRO A 97 -6.74 2.55 -15.53
C PRO A 97 -6.45 1.09 -15.88
N PHE A 98 -6.20 0.29 -14.84
CA PHE A 98 -6.02 -1.16 -14.92
C PHE A 98 -7.18 -1.90 -14.27
N ALA A 99 -7.59 -1.50 -13.06
CA ALA A 99 -8.72 -2.07 -12.35
C ALA A 99 -9.50 -0.99 -11.60
N GLY A 100 -10.79 -1.19 -11.46
CA GLY A 100 -11.73 -0.28 -10.82
C GLY A 100 -12.53 0.57 -11.81
N SER A 101 -13.85 0.67 -11.57
CA SER A 101 -14.75 1.48 -12.39
C SER A 101 -14.66 2.99 -12.12
N GLY A 102 -13.99 3.38 -11.02
CA GLY A 102 -13.91 4.76 -10.55
C GLY A 102 -15.03 5.19 -9.60
N TYR A 103 -16.00 4.32 -9.32
CA TYR A 103 -17.00 4.55 -8.30
C TYR A 103 -16.51 4.01 -6.95
N GLU A 104 -16.77 4.78 -5.89
CA GLU A 104 -16.43 4.44 -4.52
C GLU A 104 -17.39 3.39 -3.96
N ASN A 105 -16.90 2.16 -3.78
CA ASN A 105 -17.65 1.06 -3.18
C ASN A 105 -16.75 -0.17 -2.97
N ILE A 106 -17.33 -1.27 -2.47
CA ILE A 106 -16.72 -2.59 -2.41
C ILE A 106 -17.51 -3.55 -3.32
N VAL A 107 -17.10 -3.67 -4.58
CA VAL A 107 -17.73 -4.57 -5.56
C VAL A 107 -16.67 -5.44 -6.19
N ASP A 108 -16.87 -6.76 -6.11
CA ASP A 108 -16.05 -7.78 -6.76
C ASP A 108 -16.48 -7.97 -8.22
N GLY A 109 -15.58 -8.49 -9.07
CA GLY A 109 -15.90 -8.77 -10.46
C GLY A 109 -14.73 -8.53 -11.43
N PRO A 110 -15.00 -8.46 -12.73
CA PRO A 110 -13.99 -8.15 -13.76
C PRO A 110 -13.28 -6.82 -13.47
N LEU A 111 -12.02 -6.69 -13.92
CA LEU A 111 -11.17 -5.52 -13.58
C LEU A 111 -11.88 -4.17 -13.78
N GLY A 112 -12.57 -3.98 -14.91
CA GLY A 112 -13.21 -2.68 -15.24
C GLY A 112 -14.56 -2.44 -14.55
N GLU A 113 -15.15 -3.47 -13.92
CA GLU A 113 -16.46 -3.41 -13.28
C GLU A 113 -16.35 -3.36 -11.74
N ALA A 114 -15.27 -3.90 -11.21
CA ALA A 114 -14.98 -3.86 -9.78
C ALA A 114 -14.95 -2.42 -9.24
N GLN A 115 -15.23 -2.25 -7.96
CA GLN A 115 -15.19 -0.94 -7.29
C GLN A 115 -14.28 -1.02 -6.08
N PHE A 116 -13.52 0.04 -5.86
CA PHE A 116 -12.64 0.26 -4.71
C PHE A 116 -13.07 1.54 -3.98
N ALA A 117 -12.61 1.71 -2.74
CA ALA A 117 -12.82 2.92 -1.97
C ALA A 117 -11.50 3.44 -1.39
N GLN A 118 -10.83 4.28 -2.15
CA GLN A 118 -9.51 4.86 -1.83
C GLN A 118 -8.40 3.80 -1.65
N PRO A 119 -8.08 3.02 -2.71
CA PRO A 119 -6.97 2.08 -2.64
C PRO A 119 -5.68 2.82 -2.30
N SER A 120 -5.01 2.38 -1.23
CA SER A 120 -3.82 3.02 -0.68
C SER A 120 -2.57 2.16 -0.85
N GLY A 121 -2.45 1.03 -0.17
CA GLY A 121 -1.31 0.13 -0.29
C GLY A 121 -1.49 -0.91 -1.39
N ILE A 122 -0.38 -1.30 -2.03
CA ILE A 122 -0.39 -2.30 -3.11
C ILE A 122 0.84 -3.20 -3.04
N ALA A 123 0.65 -4.52 -3.14
CA ALA A 123 1.72 -5.50 -3.18
C ALA A 123 1.40 -6.66 -4.13
N ILE A 124 2.42 -7.26 -4.74
CA ILE A 124 2.27 -8.37 -5.68
C ILE A 124 3.07 -9.57 -5.20
N SER A 125 2.44 -10.75 -5.23
CA SER A 125 3.07 -12.05 -5.00
C SER A 125 2.51 -13.08 -6.00
N GLY A 126 3.37 -13.58 -6.88
CA GLY A 126 2.96 -14.48 -7.95
C GLY A 126 1.89 -13.84 -8.86
N ASN A 127 0.79 -14.56 -9.06
CA ASN A 127 -0.31 -14.08 -9.91
C ASN A 127 -1.31 -13.16 -9.17
N TYR A 128 -1.03 -12.77 -7.94
CA TYR A 128 -1.96 -11.99 -7.14
C TYR A 128 -1.40 -10.64 -6.74
N MET A 129 -2.23 -9.62 -6.92
CA MET A 129 -2.01 -8.29 -6.37
C MET A 129 -2.97 -8.08 -5.21
N PHE A 130 -2.44 -7.64 -4.08
CA PHE A 130 -3.21 -7.28 -2.89
C PHE A 130 -3.25 -5.77 -2.75
N VAL A 131 -4.41 -5.27 -2.39
CA VAL A 131 -4.69 -3.83 -2.27
C VAL A 131 -5.31 -3.56 -0.91
N ALA A 132 -4.71 -2.68 -0.12
CA ALA A 132 -5.35 -2.09 1.03
C ALA A 132 -6.40 -1.07 0.53
N ASP A 133 -7.66 -1.37 0.73
CA ASP A 133 -8.80 -0.56 0.29
C ASP A 133 -9.38 0.17 1.50
N SER A 134 -8.81 1.35 1.78
CA SER A 134 -8.84 1.95 3.12
C SER A 134 -10.24 2.36 3.60
N GLU A 135 -11.04 3.03 2.79
CA GLU A 135 -12.36 3.53 3.23
C GLU A 135 -13.38 2.40 3.47
N VAL A 136 -13.23 1.27 2.78
CA VAL A 136 -14.06 0.09 3.03
C VAL A 136 -13.45 -0.87 4.06
N SER A 137 -12.34 -0.47 4.70
CA SER A 137 -11.66 -1.28 5.72
C SER A 137 -11.38 -2.71 5.25
N ALA A 138 -10.93 -2.87 4.01
CA ALA A 138 -10.79 -4.14 3.34
C ALA A 138 -9.37 -4.37 2.79
N VAL A 139 -9.07 -5.65 2.52
CA VAL A 139 -7.99 -6.04 1.61
C VAL A 139 -8.62 -6.71 0.41
N ARG A 140 -8.33 -6.15 -0.79
CA ARG A 140 -8.81 -6.70 -2.05
C ARG A 140 -7.70 -7.52 -2.70
N ARG A 141 -8.06 -8.56 -3.43
CA ARG A 141 -7.16 -9.41 -4.21
C ARG A 141 -7.51 -9.33 -5.69
N ILE A 142 -6.55 -8.98 -6.51
CA ILE A 142 -6.67 -8.99 -7.97
C ILE A 142 -5.95 -10.22 -8.49
N ASP A 143 -6.65 -11.12 -9.17
CA ASP A 143 -6.06 -12.22 -9.94
C ASP A 143 -5.61 -11.67 -11.29
N LEU A 144 -4.29 -11.56 -11.47
CA LEU A 144 -3.68 -10.98 -12.67
C LEU A 144 -3.85 -11.90 -13.91
N ALA A 145 -3.97 -13.22 -13.70
CA ALA A 145 -4.16 -14.19 -14.77
C ALA A 145 -5.61 -14.22 -15.25
N HIS A 146 -6.57 -14.26 -14.32
CA HIS A 146 -8.00 -14.34 -14.64
C HIS A 146 -8.66 -12.96 -14.76
N LYS A 147 -7.95 -11.87 -14.42
CA LYS A 147 -8.43 -10.48 -14.52
C LYS A 147 -9.70 -10.20 -13.71
N VAL A 148 -9.72 -10.69 -12.47
CA VAL A 148 -10.85 -10.57 -11.54
C VAL A 148 -10.37 -9.97 -10.23
N VAL A 149 -11.19 -9.08 -9.66
CA VAL A 149 -11.04 -8.53 -8.30
C VAL A 149 -11.95 -9.28 -7.35
N GLN A 150 -11.43 -9.64 -6.19
CA GLN A 150 -12.16 -10.29 -5.11
C GLN A 150 -11.81 -9.64 -3.77
N THR A 151 -12.74 -9.64 -2.84
CA THR A 151 -12.48 -9.24 -1.46
C THR A 151 -11.82 -10.40 -0.71
N ALA A 152 -10.62 -10.17 -0.17
CA ALA A 152 -9.93 -11.14 0.67
C ALA A 152 -10.38 -11.04 2.13
N VAL A 153 -10.50 -9.80 2.65
CA VAL A 153 -11.02 -9.48 4.00
C VAL A 153 -11.77 -8.17 3.91
N GLY A 154 -12.92 -8.06 4.58
CA GLY A 154 -13.78 -6.88 4.59
C GLY A 154 -15.18 -7.20 4.10
N GLU A 155 -16.14 -6.32 4.40
CA GLU A 155 -17.56 -6.60 4.12
C GLU A 155 -18.29 -5.40 3.51
N GLY A 156 -17.88 -4.16 3.82
CA GLY A 156 -18.54 -2.96 3.29
C GLY A 156 -18.08 -1.67 3.96
N LEU A 157 -18.57 -0.55 3.42
CA LEU A 157 -18.19 0.82 3.78
C LEU A 157 -18.27 1.13 5.29
N PHE A 158 -19.18 0.49 6.01
CA PHE A 158 -19.43 0.78 7.43
C PHE A 158 -19.14 -0.40 8.36
N VAL A 159 -18.52 -1.47 7.84
CA VAL A 159 -18.18 -2.66 8.60
C VAL A 159 -16.69 -2.71 8.88
N PHE A 160 -16.28 -2.25 10.04
CA PHE A 160 -14.89 -2.16 10.46
C PHE A 160 -14.72 -2.58 11.93
N GLY A 161 -13.49 -2.71 12.38
CA GLY A 161 -13.13 -3.01 13.76
C GLY A 161 -11.85 -3.82 13.86
N HIS A 162 -11.56 -4.35 15.04
CA HIS A 162 -10.42 -5.22 15.29
C HIS A 162 -10.91 -6.62 15.67
N ARG A 163 -10.93 -7.52 14.71
CA ARG A 163 -11.32 -8.91 14.95
C ARG A 163 -10.43 -9.86 14.18
N ASP A 164 -9.77 -10.77 14.90
CA ASP A 164 -9.07 -11.92 14.34
C ASP A 164 -10.06 -13.06 14.08
N GLY A 165 -9.73 -13.99 13.18
CA GLY A 165 -10.57 -15.14 12.89
C GLY A 165 -10.53 -15.56 11.42
N PRO A 166 -11.52 -16.37 10.97
CA PRO A 166 -11.70 -16.69 9.55
C PRO A 166 -11.80 -15.42 8.70
N LEU A 167 -11.40 -15.48 7.42
CA LEU A 167 -11.33 -14.30 6.54
C LEU A 167 -12.66 -13.54 6.47
N GLU A 168 -13.77 -14.26 6.40
CA GLU A 168 -15.14 -13.71 6.30
C GLU A 168 -15.63 -13.06 7.60
N GLU A 169 -15.04 -13.43 8.75
CA GLU A 169 -15.42 -12.87 10.05
C GLU A 169 -14.48 -11.77 10.53
N ALA A 170 -13.26 -11.76 10.03
CA ALA A 170 -12.24 -10.81 10.45
C ALA A 170 -12.63 -9.37 10.11
N ARG A 171 -12.15 -8.42 10.93
CA ARG A 171 -12.39 -6.99 10.72
C ARG A 171 -11.07 -6.23 10.79
N LEU A 172 -10.94 -5.28 9.91
CA LEU A 172 -9.87 -4.29 9.82
C LEU A 172 -10.46 -2.90 10.04
N GLN A 173 -9.61 -1.90 10.21
CA GLN A 173 -10.05 -0.51 10.28
C GLN A 173 -9.06 0.41 9.58
N HIS A 174 -9.48 0.92 8.42
CA HIS A 174 -8.73 1.86 7.59
C HIS A 174 -7.28 1.40 7.33
N PRO A 175 -7.07 0.19 6.74
CA PRO A 175 -5.73 -0.29 6.42
C PRO A 175 -5.10 0.58 5.33
N LEU A 176 -3.85 1.02 5.50
CA LEU A 176 -3.16 1.86 4.53
C LEU A 176 -2.08 1.11 3.74
N GLY A 177 -1.27 0.30 4.40
CA GLY A 177 -0.16 -0.40 3.78
C GLY A 177 -0.37 -1.91 3.70
N VAL A 178 0.19 -2.53 2.67
CA VAL A 178 0.17 -3.98 2.48
C VAL A 178 1.51 -4.49 1.94
N ALA A 179 1.95 -5.64 2.43
CA ALA A 179 3.06 -6.40 1.88
C ALA A 179 2.67 -7.87 1.75
N CYS A 180 3.30 -8.61 0.85
CA CYS A 180 3.01 -10.03 0.70
C CYS A 180 4.26 -10.86 0.39
N GLU A 181 4.31 -12.06 0.95
CA GLU A 181 5.30 -13.10 0.62
C GLU A 181 4.61 -14.47 0.58
N GLY A 182 4.54 -15.07 -0.60
CA GLY A 182 3.82 -16.34 -0.80
C GLY A 182 2.34 -16.21 -0.42
N ASN A 183 1.89 -17.05 0.49
CA ASN A 183 0.49 -17.07 0.99
C ASN A 183 0.26 -16.12 2.18
N ARG A 184 1.22 -15.30 2.56
CA ARG A 184 1.12 -14.38 3.69
C ARG A 184 0.99 -12.96 3.21
N VAL A 185 -0.05 -12.27 3.68
CA VAL A 185 -0.27 -10.86 3.42
C VAL A 185 -0.24 -10.11 4.76
N TYR A 186 0.69 -9.18 4.87
CA TYR A 186 0.88 -8.34 6.05
C TYR A 186 0.18 -7.01 5.79
N VAL A 187 -0.59 -6.55 6.77
CA VAL A 187 -1.43 -5.35 6.63
C VAL A 187 -1.13 -4.37 7.75
N ALA A 188 -0.82 -3.14 7.40
CA ALA A 188 -0.82 -2.03 8.33
C ALA A 188 -2.27 -1.62 8.59
N ASP A 189 -2.86 -2.16 9.64
CA ASP A 189 -4.24 -1.94 10.09
C ASP A 189 -4.27 -0.67 10.94
N THR A 190 -4.24 0.46 10.25
CA THR A 190 -3.77 1.75 10.74
C THR A 190 -4.56 2.24 11.95
N TYR A 191 -5.89 2.29 11.87
CA TYR A 191 -6.71 2.79 12.98
C TYR A 191 -6.88 1.76 14.11
N ASN A 192 -6.47 0.51 13.88
CA ASN A 192 -6.33 -0.49 14.94
C ASN A 192 -4.92 -0.51 15.57
N HIS A 193 -4.01 0.38 15.14
CA HIS A 193 -2.64 0.48 15.64
C HIS A 193 -1.89 -0.84 15.61
N ALA A 194 -2.10 -1.65 14.56
CA ALA A 194 -1.64 -3.02 14.50
C ALA A 194 -1.07 -3.41 13.12
N ILE A 195 -0.22 -4.44 13.13
CA ILE A 195 0.09 -5.20 11.91
C ILE A 195 -0.66 -6.53 11.99
N ARG A 196 -1.46 -6.78 10.95
CA ARG A 196 -2.24 -8.01 10.82
C ARG A 196 -1.61 -8.94 9.78
N LEU A 197 -1.74 -10.22 10.00
CA LEU A 197 -1.41 -11.27 9.04
C LEU A 197 -2.70 -11.86 8.48
N ILE A 198 -2.86 -11.83 7.18
CA ILE A 198 -3.80 -12.65 6.44
C ILE A 198 -3.04 -13.86 5.92
N ASP A 199 -3.30 -15.03 6.49
CA ASP A 199 -2.75 -16.29 6.02
C ASP A 199 -3.75 -16.93 5.06
N LEU A 200 -3.40 -16.94 3.77
CA LEU A 200 -4.29 -17.45 2.72
C LEU A 200 -4.36 -18.97 2.69
N ALA A 201 -3.35 -19.68 3.23
CA ALA A 201 -3.36 -21.13 3.34
C ALA A 201 -4.28 -21.58 4.48
N GLU A 202 -4.23 -20.89 5.63
CA GLU A 202 -5.06 -21.15 6.79
C GLU A 202 -6.43 -20.46 6.72
N GLN A 203 -6.67 -19.64 5.70
CA GLN A 203 -7.89 -18.84 5.51
C GLN A 203 -8.26 -18.01 6.76
N ARG A 204 -7.25 -17.34 7.33
CA ARG A 204 -7.38 -16.72 8.64
C ARG A 204 -6.63 -15.40 8.76
N VAL A 205 -7.18 -14.47 9.56
CA VAL A 205 -6.51 -13.26 10.01
C VAL A 205 -6.07 -13.40 11.45
N SER A 206 -4.86 -12.89 11.74
CA SER A 206 -4.34 -12.80 13.11
C SER A 206 -3.55 -11.50 13.31
N THR A 207 -3.52 -11.00 14.54
CA THR A 207 -2.71 -9.85 14.92
C THR A 207 -1.28 -10.30 15.22
N LEU A 208 -0.30 -9.70 14.56
CA LEU A 208 1.13 -9.97 14.80
C LEU A 208 1.70 -9.09 15.91
N VAL A 209 1.41 -7.81 15.86
CA VAL A 209 1.92 -6.78 16.78
C VAL A 209 0.98 -5.58 16.82
N GLY A 210 0.88 -4.92 17.97
CA GLY A 210 -0.03 -3.82 18.19
C GLY A 210 -1.44 -4.26 18.59
N LYS A 211 -2.28 -3.32 19.01
CA LYS A 211 -3.71 -3.52 19.33
C LYS A 211 -4.40 -2.18 19.59
N PRO A 212 -5.74 -2.08 19.38
CA PRO A 212 -6.48 -0.81 19.43
C PRO A 212 -6.35 0.00 20.72
N GLU A 213 -6.26 -0.70 21.87
CA GLU A 213 -6.25 -0.03 23.19
C GLU A 213 -4.87 0.49 23.57
N MET A 214 -3.83 0.12 22.84
CA MET A 214 -2.44 0.49 23.12
C MET A 214 -1.89 1.46 22.10
N LYS A 215 -2.40 2.68 22.12
CA LYS A 215 -1.68 3.83 21.54
C LYS A 215 -0.39 4.03 22.32
N THR A 216 0.68 3.39 21.89
CA THR A 216 1.97 3.58 22.54
C THR A 216 2.66 4.76 21.89
N VAL A 217 2.60 5.92 22.53
CA VAL A 217 3.42 7.07 22.17
C VAL A 217 4.86 6.76 22.56
N CYS A 218 5.71 6.57 21.57
CA CYS A 218 7.14 6.31 21.76
C CYS A 218 7.95 7.59 21.62
N ASN A 219 8.77 7.88 22.62
CA ASN A 219 9.82 8.88 22.49
C ASN A 219 11.11 8.16 22.03
N ILE A 220 11.72 8.62 20.94
CA ILE A 220 12.97 8.04 20.39
C ILE A 220 14.11 7.99 21.42
N ALA A 221 14.07 8.83 22.42
CA ALA A 221 15.06 8.87 23.51
C ALA A 221 14.79 7.84 24.63
N ASP A 222 13.66 7.13 24.61
CA ASP A 222 13.28 6.16 25.62
C ASP A 222 13.58 4.72 25.17
N PRO A 223 14.59 4.04 25.77
CA PRO A 223 14.91 2.65 25.46
C PRO A 223 13.78 1.66 25.77
N SER A 224 12.79 2.04 26.59
CA SER A 224 11.62 1.21 26.90
C SER A 224 10.57 1.21 25.79
N CYS A 225 10.77 1.98 24.73
CA CYS A 225 9.92 2.04 23.54
C CYS A 225 9.90 0.77 22.68
N ASP A 226 10.70 -0.24 23.00
CA ASP A 226 10.65 -1.57 22.36
C ASP A 226 9.46 -2.42 22.87
N THR A 227 8.40 -1.77 23.36
CA THR A 227 7.12 -2.43 23.64
C THR A 227 6.42 -2.81 22.33
N LEU A 228 5.55 -3.83 22.39
CA LEU A 228 4.78 -4.31 21.23
C LEU A 228 3.66 -3.35 20.78
N GLY A 229 3.77 -2.05 21.10
CA GLY A 229 2.80 -1.01 20.74
C GLY A 229 3.19 -0.25 19.48
N LEU A 230 2.18 0.10 18.68
CA LEU A 230 2.27 0.94 17.49
C LEU A 230 1.30 2.12 17.61
N PHE A 231 1.53 3.17 16.81
CA PHE A 231 0.60 4.29 16.72
C PHE A 231 0.35 4.69 15.26
N GLU A 232 -0.79 4.25 14.72
CA GLU A 232 -1.23 4.48 13.34
C GLU A 232 -0.13 4.14 12.31
N PRO A 233 0.32 2.87 12.27
CA PRO A 233 1.27 2.44 11.26
C PRO A 233 0.66 2.63 9.87
N SER A 234 1.36 3.34 8.98
CA SER A 234 0.85 3.64 7.64
C SER A 234 1.33 2.67 6.57
N ASP A 235 2.46 1.99 6.79
CA ASP A 235 2.97 1.03 5.81
C ASP A 235 3.76 -0.10 6.47
N VAL A 236 3.85 -1.21 5.74
CA VAL A 236 4.64 -2.39 6.10
C VAL A 236 5.32 -2.95 4.85
N LYS A 237 6.59 -3.33 4.97
CA LYS A 237 7.31 -4.05 3.93
C LYS A 237 7.95 -5.30 4.53
N ALA A 238 7.83 -6.42 3.83
CA ALA A 238 8.35 -7.72 4.27
C ALA A 238 9.69 -8.02 3.57
N ARG A 239 10.63 -8.59 4.33
CA ARG A 239 11.88 -9.15 3.78
C ARG A 239 12.35 -10.33 4.63
N GLY A 240 12.11 -11.53 4.16
CA GLY A 240 12.41 -12.76 4.92
C GLY A 240 11.65 -12.79 6.24
N SER A 241 12.33 -12.99 7.37
CA SER A 241 11.68 -13.01 8.68
C SER A 241 11.45 -11.64 9.30
N LEU A 242 11.69 -10.53 8.58
CA LEU A 242 11.57 -9.18 9.12
C LEU A 242 10.46 -8.38 8.43
N LEU A 243 9.67 -7.70 9.24
CA LEU A 243 8.74 -6.66 8.79
C LEU A 243 9.29 -5.28 9.16
N TYR A 244 9.40 -4.41 8.17
CA TYR A 244 9.72 -3.00 8.35
C TYR A 244 8.42 -2.22 8.36
N ILE A 245 8.18 -1.45 9.40
CA ILE A 245 6.91 -0.79 9.67
C ILE A 245 7.13 0.72 9.77
N ALA A 246 6.40 1.49 8.99
CA ALA A 246 6.30 2.93 9.18
C ALA A 246 5.33 3.22 10.33
N ASP A 247 5.86 3.37 11.53
CA ASP A 247 5.10 3.67 12.75
C ASP A 247 4.87 5.19 12.84
N THR A 248 3.94 5.66 12.02
CA THR A 248 3.86 7.04 11.52
C THR A 248 3.66 8.06 12.62
N ASN A 249 2.70 7.87 13.50
CA ASN A 249 2.44 8.84 14.58
C ASN A 249 3.43 8.75 15.73
N ASN A 250 4.30 7.76 15.74
CA ASN A 250 5.49 7.71 16.57
C ASN A 250 6.72 8.32 15.87
N HIS A 251 6.64 8.69 14.58
CA HIS A 251 7.76 9.19 13.76
C HIS A 251 8.94 8.22 13.73
N LEU A 252 8.67 6.91 13.70
CA LEU A 252 9.67 5.84 13.78
C LEU A 252 9.55 4.87 12.62
N VAL A 253 10.67 4.25 12.27
CA VAL A 253 10.67 3.00 11.51
C VAL A 253 10.92 1.86 12.50
N ARG A 254 9.98 0.91 12.55
CA ARG A 254 10.07 -0.25 13.44
C ARG A 254 10.41 -1.50 12.64
N ILE A 255 11.07 -2.45 13.29
CA ILE A 255 11.36 -3.76 12.73
C ILE A 255 10.73 -4.81 13.64
N PHE A 256 9.83 -5.63 13.09
CA PHE A 256 9.25 -6.77 13.77
C PHE A 256 9.88 -8.07 13.23
N ASP A 257 10.47 -8.86 14.12
CA ASP A 257 11.05 -10.17 13.81
C ASP A 257 9.95 -11.23 13.95
N LEU A 258 9.57 -11.85 12.83
CA LEU A 258 8.49 -12.85 12.79
C LEU A 258 8.81 -14.14 13.54
N GLU A 259 10.09 -14.49 13.67
CA GLU A 259 10.53 -15.69 14.39
C GLU A 259 10.63 -15.44 15.88
N LYS A 260 11.28 -14.34 16.28
CA LYS A 260 11.52 -14.00 17.69
C LYS A 260 10.32 -13.31 18.35
N LYS A 261 9.38 -12.81 17.55
CA LYS A 261 8.22 -12.01 18.02
C LYS A 261 8.64 -10.77 18.81
N VAL A 262 9.70 -10.10 18.34
CA VAL A 262 10.26 -8.89 18.96
C VAL A 262 10.09 -7.71 18.03
N LEU A 263 9.57 -6.60 18.57
CA LEU A 263 9.52 -5.29 17.91
C LEU A 263 10.69 -4.44 18.41
N ARG A 264 11.41 -3.81 17.49
CA ARG A 264 12.50 -2.87 17.78
C ARG A 264 12.45 -1.64 16.89
N THR A 265 13.03 -0.54 17.36
CA THR A 265 13.21 0.65 16.53
C THR A 265 14.45 0.52 15.64
N LEU A 266 14.33 0.92 14.38
CA LEU A 266 15.48 1.06 13.48
C LEU A 266 16.29 2.29 13.88
N ALA A 267 17.47 2.06 14.45
CA ALA A 267 18.39 3.15 14.74
C ALA A 267 19.13 3.56 13.46
N VAL A 268 18.94 4.82 13.04
CA VAL A 268 19.73 5.43 11.97
C VAL A 268 20.83 6.27 12.63
N LYS A 269 22.08 6.00 12.32
CA LYS A 269 23.19 6.86 12.76
C LYS A 269 23.30 8.03 11.79
N GLU A 270 23.47 9.23 12.33
CA GLU A 270 23.84 10.42 11.57
C GLU A 270 25.23 10.33 11.00
#